data_c7b7dd939dc11865f3bd0c03856afe10
#
_entry.id   c7b7dd939dc11865f3bd0c03856afe10
#
_cell.length_a   1.000
_cell.length_b   1.000
_cell.length_c   1.000
_cell.angle_alpha   90.00
_cell.angle_beta   90.00
_cell.angle_gamma   90.00
#
_symmetry.space_group_name_H-M   'P 1'
#
loop_
_entity.id
_entity.type
_entity.pdbx_description
1 polymer ?
#
loop_
_entity_poly.entity_id
_entity_poly.type
_entity_poly.pdbx_seq_one_letter_code
_entity_poly.pdbx_strand_id
1 'polypeptide(L)'
;LAYSPLLVQKASQFRNFGKRHPQEFVYAHMDNNCYFPGDTLYYKVYVTDSDKGQPSDISRIAYAELLNHDGFLVERQTIRLDNGQGHGAFSLDTLLSSGFYELRVYTRWQLNWGVYTHPHTPYASKWFLHSQMEKDFFRDYEKLYSRVFPIFDRTDVSGDSIPHVAVKDEKTEERESVTNVVFYPEGGAWVQGVRQRIAFEARGNDGRHASGTLSVFDENNRLVARVPTTHRGKGLFDIKGERGRKY
;
A
#
# COMPACT_ATOMS: atom_id res chain seq x y z
N LEU A 1 -22.31 42.44 -20.57
CA LEU A 1 -21.31 42.55 -19.52
C LEU A 1 -19.93 42.38 -20.16
N ALA A 2 -19.18 43.52 -20.34
CA ALA A 2 -17.82 43.47 -20.86
C ALA A 2 -16.87 42.98 -19.74
N TYR A 3 -16.11 41.92 -20.01
CA TYR A 3 -15.07 41.46 -19.09
C TYR A 3 -13.95 42.49 -19.00
N SER A 4 -13.39 42.64 -17.78
CA SER A 4 -12.25 43.51 -17.58
C SER A 4 -11.09 43.11 -18.51
N PRO A 5 -10.42 44.08 -19.21
CA PRO A 5 -9.28 43.78 -20.08
C PRO A 5 -8.17 42.96 -19.39
N LEU A 6 -7.97 43.18 -18.10
CA LEU A 6 -7.01 42.44 -17.27
C LEU A 6 -7.41 40.95 -17.15
N LEU A 7 -8.69 40.66 -17.01
CA LEU A 7 -9.20 39.28 -16.93
C LEU A 7 -9.00 38.55 -18.26
N VAL A 8 -9.25 39.20 -19.37
CA VAL A 8 -9.03 38.65 -20.72
C VAL A 8 -7.55 38.36 -20.96
N GLN A 9 -6.67 39.28 -20.55
CA GLN A 9 -5.23 39.11 -20.64
C GLN A 9 -4.74 37.94 -19.80
N LYS A 10 -5.17 37.84 -18.55
CA LYS A 10 -4.79 36.73 -17.65
C LYS A 10 -5.31 35.38 -18.14
N ALA A 11 -6.54 35.33 -18.64
CA ALA A 11 -7.10 34.11 -19.22
C ALA A 11 -6.32 33.67 -20.49
N SER A 12 -5.87 34.62 -21.33
CA SER A 12 -5.04 34.28 -22.48
C SER A 12 -3.64 33.78 -22.08
N GLN A 13 -3.02 34.39 -21.06
CA GLN A 13 -1.76 33.93 -20.52
C GLN A 13 -1.85 32.51 -19.95
N PHE A 14 -2.94 32.23 -19.22
CA PHE A 14 -3.17 30.89 -18.66
C PHE A 14 -3.38 29.83 -19.75
N ARG A 15 -4.19 30.13 -20.78
CA ARG A 15 -4.36 29.24 -21.94
C ARG A 15 -3.04 28.98 -22.68
N ASN A 16 -2.22 30.01 -22.86
CA ASN A 16 -0.93 29.88 -23.52
C ASN A 16 0.06 29.06 -22.69
N PHE A 17 -0.02 29.19 -21.36
CA PHE A 17 0.76 28.36 -20.46
C PHE A 17 0.37 26.86 -20.59
N GLY A 18 -0.92 26.53 -20.54
CA GLY A 18 -1.40 25.16 -20.70
C GLY A 18 -0.96 24.53 -22.04
N LYS A 19 -1.01 25.31 -23.14
CA LYS A 19 -0.53 24.83 -24.46
C LYS A 19 0.97 24.55 -24.51
N ARG A 20 1.77 25.36 -23.78
CA ARG A 20 3.25 25.19 -23.73
C ARG A 20 3.67 24.10 -22.76
N HIS A 21 2.83 23.77 -21.80
CA HIS A 21 3.09 22.84 -20.73
C HIS A 21 1.91 21.87 -20.60
N PRO A 22 1.69 21.00 -21.58
CA PRO A 22 0.61 20.04 -21.54
C PRO A 22 0.79 19.10 -20.34
N GLN A 23 -0.30 18.81 -19.64
CA GLN A 23 -0.32 17.88 -18.52
C GLN A 23 -0.92 16.55 -18.98
N GLU A 24 -0.50 15.46 -18.36
CA GLU A 24 -1.06 14.14 -18.55
C GLU A 24 -1.96 13.77 -17.38
N PHE A 25 -3.07 13.11 -17.69
CA PHE A 25 -3.86 12.36 -16.71
C PHE A 25 -3.69 10.87 -16.96
N VAL A 26 -3.50 10.14 -15.89
CA VAL A 26 -3.45 8.68 -15.91
C VAL A 26 -4.70 8.12 -15.24
N TYR A 27 -5.27 7.13 -15.88
CA TYR A 27 -6.34 6.31 -15.35
C TYR A 27 -5.98 4.84 -15.53
N ALA A 28 -6.29 3.98 -14.55
CA ALA A 28 -6.15 2.55 -14.69
C ALA A 28 -7.48 1.84 -14.40
N HIS A 29 -7.84 0.91 -15.26
CA HIS A 29 -8.96 0.02 -15.08
C HIS A 29 -8.44 -1.32 -14.58
N MET A 30 -8.97 -1.79 -13.45
CA MET A 30 -8.68 -3.10 -12.87
C MET A 30 -9.82 -4.06 -13.22
N ASP A 31 -9.50 -5.32 -13.41
CA ASP A 31 -10.46 -6.39 -13.72
C ASP A 31 -11.39 -6.71 -12.55
N ASN A 32 -10.94 -6.48 -11.31
CA ASN A 32 -11.72 -6.75 -10.11
C ASN A 32 -11.63 -5.64 -9.06
N ASN A 33 -12.49 -5.70 -8.04
CA ASN A 33 -12.50 -4.78 -6.90
C ASN A 33 -11.89 -5.38 -5.62
N CYS A 34 -11.68 -6.69 -5.60
CA CYS A 34 -11.07 -7.43 -4.50
C CYS A 34 -10.36 -8.66 -5.05
N TYR A 35 -9.38 -9.14 -4.31
CA TYR A 35 -8.55 -10.28 -4.71
C TYR A 35 -8.26 -11.18 -3.51
N PHE A 36 -7.72 -12.37 -3.83
CA PHE A 36 -7.18 -13.32 -2.86
C PHE A 36 -5.69 -13.54 -3.14
N PRO A 37 -4.89 -13.94 -2.13
CA PRO A 37 -3.52 -14.37 -2.37
C PRO A 37 -3.48 -15.51 -3.39
N GLY A 38 -2.60 -15.39 -4.37
CA GLY A 38 -2.49 -16.30 -5.52
C GLY A 38 -3.31 -15.90 -6.74
N ASP A 39 -4.16 -14.87 -6.65
CA ASP A 39 -4.87 -14.33 -7.82
C ASP A 39 -3.91 -13.48 -8.68
N THR A 40 -4.35 -13.16 -9.87
CA THR A 40 -3.68 -12.21 -10.76
C THR A 40 -4.56 -10.98 -10.93
N LEU A 41 -4.02 -9.82 -10.59
CA LEU A 41 -4.65 -8.53 -10.81
C LEU A 41 -4.28 -8.05 -12.21
N TYR A 42 -5.24 -8.03 -13.13
CA TYR A 42 -5.06 -7.46 -14.47
C TYR A 42 -5.48 -6.00 -14.48
N TYR A 43 -4.72 -5.18 -15.18
CA TYR A 43 -5.07 -3.77 -15.30
C TYR A 43 -4.73 -3.21 -16.68
N LYS A 44 -5.50 -2.20 -17.09
CA LYS A 44 -5.27 -1.43 -18.30
C LYS A 44 -5.09 0.03 -17.96
N VAL A 45 -4.04 0.63 -18.50
CA VAL A 45 -3.65 2.02 -18.26
C VAL A 45 -4.06 2.88 -19.45
N TYR A 46 -4.57 4.07 -19.16
CA TYR A 46 -4.91 5.10 -20.11
C TYR A 46 -4.23 6.39 -19.70
N VAL A 47 -3.50 6.99 -20.62
CA VAL A 47 -2.84 8.28 -20.44
C VAL A 47 -3.41 9.25 -21.45
N THR A 48 -4.00 10.32 -20.95
CA THR A 48 -4.65 11.33 -21.78
C THR A 48 -4.02 12.70 -21.56
N ASP A 49 -4.10 13.54 -22.58
CA ASP A 49 -3.81 14.97 -22.49
C ASP A 49 -4.91 15.66 -21.66
N SER A 50 -4.50 16.51 -20.72
CA SER A 50 -5.40 17.20 -19.80
C SER A 50 -6.33 18.21 -20.49
N ASP A 51 -5.93 18.73 -21.64
CA ASP A 51 -6.64 19.83 -22.31
C ASP A 51 -7.78 19.29 -23.19
N LYS A 52 -7.58 18.15 -23.83
CA LYS A 52 -8.49 17.59 -24.82
C LYS A 52 -9.09 16.22 -24.47
N GLY A 53 -8.55 15.57 -23.45
CA GLY A 53 -8.93 14.20 -23.10
C GLY A 53 -8.58 13.17 -24.20
N GLN A 54 -7.69 13.56 -25.12
CA GLN A 54 -7.20 12.64 -26.17
C GLN A 54 -6.04 11.82 -25.66
N PRO A 55 -5.77 10.64 -26.25
CA PRO A 55 -4.59 9.87 -25.92
C PRO A 55 -3.31 10.72 -25.98
N SER A 56 -2.46 10.63 -24.96
CA SER A 56 -1.21 11.38 -24.91
C SER A 56 -0.08 10.62 -25.59
N ASP A 57 0.71 11.36 -26.38
CA ASP A 57 1.94 10.87 -26.98
C ASP A 57 3.21 11.37 -26.25
N ILE A 58 3.06 12.13 -25.15
CA ILE A 58 4.15 12.72 -24.41
C ILE A 58 4.97 11.62 -23.73
N SER A 59 4.28 10.77 -22.97
CA SER A 59 4.90 9.64 -22.27
C SER A 59 4.72 8.36 -23.05
N ARG A 60 5.81 7.61 -23.24
CA ARG A 60 5.78 6.27 -23.85
C ARG A 60 5.85 5.15 -22.82
N ILE A 61 5.97 5.52 -21.55
CA ILE A 61 6.12 4.60 -20.43
C ILE A 61 5.29 5.11 -19.26
N ALA A 62 4.50 4.23 -18.65
CA ALA A 62 3.90 4.40 -17.34
C ALA A 62 4.54 3.45 -16.33
N TYR A 63 4.46 3.82 -15.07
CA TYR A 63 4.89 3.00 -13.94
C TYR A 63 3.66 2.59 -13.16
N ALA A 64 3.54 1.30 -12.89
CA ALA A 64 2.51 0.76 -12.02
C ALA A 64 3.18 0.19 -10.77
N GLU A 65 2.70 0.60 -9.61
CA GLU A 65 3.22 0.21 -8.31
C GLU A 65 2.11 -0.43 -7.49
N LEU A 66 2.41 -1.59 -6.93
CA LEU A 66 1.58 -2.24 -5.93
C LEU A 66 2.18 -1.93 -4.56
N LEU A 67 1.42 -1.27 -3.70
CA LEU A 67 1.83 -0.93 -2.34
C LEU A 67 0.95 -1.65 -1.34
N ASN A 68 1.53 -2.03 -0.20
CA ASN A 68 0.78 -2.59 0.91
C ASN A 68 0.15 -1.46 1.77
N HIS A 69 -0.65 -1.84 2.77
CA HIS A 69 -1.34 -0.88 3.66
C HIS A 69 -0.38 -0.04 4.54
N ASP A 70 0.87 -0.47 4.70
CA ASP A 70 1.91 0.30 5.40
C ASP A 70 2.67 1.25 4.46
N GLY A 71 2.32 1.23 3.16
CA GLY A 71 2.92 2.07 2.14
C GLY A 71 4.23 1.55 1.56
N PHE A 72 4.59 0.33 1.86
CA PHE A 72 5.77 -0.26 1.26
C PHE A 72 5.48 -0.78 -0.14
N LEU A 73 6.42 -0.58 -1.02
CA LEU A 73 6.39 -1.08 -2.38
C LEU A 73 6.53 -2.60 -2.39
N VAL A 74 5.48 -3.29 -2.83
CA VAL A 74 5.48 -4.75 -3.01
C VAL A 74 6.11 -5.10 -4.35
N GLU A 75 5.63 -4.47 -5.43
CA GLU A 75 6.12 -4.69 -6.78
C GLU A 75 5.96 -3.42 -7.63
N ARG A 76 6.88 -3.22 -8.59
CA ARG A 76 6.80 -2.15 -9.60
C ARG A 76 6.95 -2.73 -10.98
N GLN A 77 6.08 -2.31 -11.88
CA GLN A 77 6.13 -2.67 -13.30
C GLN A 77 6.31 -1.42 -14.16
N THR A 78 7.02 -1.60 -15.28
CA THR A 78 7.19 -0.58 -16.30
C THR A 78 6.32 -0.96 -17.50
N ILE A 79 5.35 -0.12 -17.83
CA ILE A 79 4.33 -0.35 -18.83
C ILE A 79 4.66 0.46 -20.07
N ARG A 80 4.82 -0.22 -21.21
CA ARG A 80 4.90 0.46 -22.50
C ARG A 80 3.53 0.99 -22.89
N LEU A 81 3.50 2.24 -23.29
CA LEU A 81 2.30 2.92 -23.81
C LEU A 81 2.36 2.97 -25.32
N ASP A 82 1.25 2.61 -25.94
CA ASP A 82 1.00 2.76 -27.36
C ASP A 82 -0.29 3.56 -27.53
N ASN A 83 -0.19 4.70 -28.20
CA ASN A 83 -1.28 5.66 -28.31
C ASN A 83 -1.98 5.95 -26.95
N GLY A 84 -1.17 6.25 -25.92
CA GLY A 84 -1.64 6.53 -24.56
C GLY A 84 -2.23 5.33 -23.81
N GLN A 85 -2.08 4.11 -24.31
CA GLN A 85 -2.66 2.92 -23.68
C GLN A 85 -1.58 1.87 -23.39
N GLY A 86 -1.75 1.17 -22.29
CA GLY A 86 -0.90 0.06 -21.87
C GLY A 86 -1.66 -0.92 -20.99
N HIS A 87 -1.08 -2.04 -20.70
CA HIS A 87 -1.66 -3.03 -19.80
C HIS A 87 -0.57 -3.79 -19.05
N GLY A 88 -0.94 -4.37 -17.94
CA GLY A 88 -0.08 -5.20 -17.13
C GLY A 88 -0.86 -6.13 -16.22
N ALA A 89 -0.14 -6.93 -15.46
CA ALA A 89 -0.72 -7.85 -14.50
C ALA A 89 0.24 -8.04 -13.32
N PHE A 90 -0.28 -7.95 -12.08
CA PHE A 90 0.44 -8.33 -10.88
C PHE A 90 0.02 -9.75 -10.46
N SER A 91 0.97 -10.65 -10.35
CA SER A 91 0.74 -11.94 -9.72
C SER A 91 0.80 -11.76 -8.21
N LEU A 92 -0.34 -11.87 -7.54
CA LEU A 92 -0.43 -11.70 -6.11
C LEU A 92 0.10 -12.94 -5.40
N ASP A 93 1.27 -12.81 -4.77
CA ASP A 93 1.91 -13.92 -4.07
C ASP A 93 0.96 -14.53 -3.03
N THR A 94 0.99 -15.86 -2.90
CA THR A 94 0.20 -16.59 -1.90
C THR A 94 0.58 -16.23 -0.47
N LEU A 95 1.75 -15.63 -0.26
CA LEU A 95 2.24 -15.17 1.04
C LEU A 95 1.84 -13.72 1.37
N LEU A 96 1.16 -13.02 0.46
CA LEU A 96 0.67 -11.68 0.77
C LEU A 96 -0.30 -11.71 1.94
N SER A 97 -0.17 -10.73 2.82
CA SER A 97 -1.08 -10.54 3.95
C SER A 97 -2.46 -10.11 3.46
N SER A 98 -3.50 -10.53 4.15
CA SER A 98 -4.80 -9.89 4.00
C SER A 98 -4.72 -8.42 4.45
N GLY A 99 -5.45 -7.55 3.79
CA GLY A 99 -5.45 -6.12 4.08
C GLY A 99 -5.74 -5.29 2.84
N PHE A 100 -5.61 -3.97 2.99
CA PHE A 100 -5.79 -3.06 1.87
C PHE A 100 -4.46 -2.84 1.15
N TYR A 101 -4.53 -2.84 -0.17
CA TYR A 101 -3.41 -2.57 -1.07
C TYR A 101 -3.77 -1.41 -1.97
N GLU A 102 -2.77 -0.74 -2.49
CA GLU A 102 -2.92 0.37 -3.42
C GLU A 102 -2.28 0.02 -4.76
N LEU A 103 -3.05 0.17 -5.84
CA LEU A 103 -2.50 0.27 -7.18
C LEU A 103 -2.28 1.74 -7.50
N ARG A 104 -1.03 2.15 -7.65
CA ARG A 104 -0.64 3.49 -8.07
C ARG A 104 -0.08 3.44 -9.48
N VAL A 105 -0.56 4.33 -10.36
CA VAL A 105 -0.08 4.39 -11.73
C VAL A 105 0.23 5.82 -12.11
N TYR A 106 1.39 6.05 -12.73
CA TYR A 106 1.83 7.37 -13.11
C TYR A 106 2.82 7.37 -14.28
N THR A 107 3.01 8.54 -14.89
CA THR A 107 4.09 8.81 -15.83
C THR A 107 5.13 9.71 -15.17
N ARG A 108 6.39 9.64 -15.62
CA ARG A 108 7.42 10.58 -15.13
C ARG A 108 7.09 12.03 -15.46
N TRP A 109 6.35 12.25 -16.54
CA TRP A 109 5.92 13.59 -16.91
C TRP A 109 5.03 14.23 -15.85
N GLN A 110 4.13 13.47 -15.25
CA GLN A 110 3.28 13.96 -14.17
C GLN A 110 4.08 14.43 -12.94
N LEU A 111 5.23 13.83 -12.65
CA LEU A 111 6.06 14.20 -11.50
C LEU A 111 6.66 15.63 -11.62
N ASN A 112 6.74 16.19 -12.84
CA ASN A 112 7.22 17.55 -13.06
C ASN A 112 6.27 18.64 -12.51
N TRP A 113 5.03 18.30 -12.21
CA TRP A 113 3.97 19.24 -11.82
C TRP A 113 3.75 19.32 -10.31
N GLY A 114 4.75 18.98 -9.54
CA GLY A 114 4.72 19.09 -8.08
C GLY A 114 3.76 18.07 -7.47
N VAL A 115 4.12 16.82 -7.58
CA VAL A 115 3.58 15.79 -6.71
C VAL A 115 4.15 16.08 -5.33
N TYR A 116 3.43 16.89 -4.56
CA TYR A 116 3.82 17.15 -3.18
C TYR A 116 3.53 15.88 -2.39
N THR A 117 4.59 15.18 -2.05
CA THR A 117 4.56 14.33 -0.88
C THR A 117 4.42 15.28 0.30
N HIS A 118 3.25 15.35 0.92
CA HIS A 118 3.21 15.91 2.25
C HIS A 118 4.20 15.10 3.09
N PRO A 119 5.17 15.77 3.75
CA PRO A 119 6.04 15.05 4.65
C PRO A 119 5.11 14.28 5.59
N HIS A 120 5.24 12.96 5.61
CA HIS A 120 4.50 12.13 6.52
C HIS A 120 4.46 12.84 7.85
N THR A 121 3.27 13.20 8.33
CA THR A 121 3.12 13.60 9.72
C THR A 121 3.51 12.37 10.52
N PRO A 122 4.75 12.33 11.07
CA PRO A 122 5.24 11.09 11.61
C PRO A 122 4.39 10.75 12.81
N TYR A 123 3.66 9.65 12.73
CA TYR A 123 3.17 8.93 13.88
C TYR A 123 2.04 9.51 14.74
N ALA A 124 1.58 10.74 14.57
CA ALA A 124 0.42 11.24 15.30
C ALA A 124 -0.85 10.44 14.95
N SER A 125 -0.91 9.86 13.77
CA SER A 125 -2.04 9.07 13.28
C SER A 125 -2.00 7.58 13.64
N LYS A 126 -0.92 7.06 14.20
CA LYS A 126 -0.83 5.62 14.60
C LYS A 126 -1.89 5.18 15.62
N TRP A 127 -2.59 6.12 16.22
CA TRP A 127 -3.63 5.87 17.23
C TRP A 127 -5.05 5.95 16.67
N PHE A 128 -5.19 6.38 15.42
CA PHE A 128 -6.49 6.45 14.77
C PHE A 128 -6.73 5.19 13.94
N LEU A 129 -7.95 4.74 13.98
CA LEU A 129 -8.51 3.62 13.23
C LEU A 129 -7.85 3.44 11.86
N HIS A 130 -7.52 2.22 11.50
CA HIS A 130 -6.91 1.81 10.23
C HIS A 130 -7.42 2.58 9.00
N SER A 131 -8.72 2.89 8.97
CA SER A 131 -9.35 3.66 7.88
C SER A 131 -8.82 5.09 7.72
N GLN A 132 -8.26 5.69 8.76
CA GLN A 132 -7.78 7.06 8.71
C GLN A 132 -6.29 7.11 8.35
N MET A 133 -5.52 6.12 8.80
CA MET A 133 -4.14 5.93 8.34
C MET A 133 -4.10 5.63 6.84
N GLU A 134 -5.01 4.79 6.35
CA GLU A 134 -5.14 4.48 4.94
C GLU A 134 -5.49 5.73 4.13
N LYS A 135 -6.42 6.57 4.62
CA LYS A 135 -6.78 7.82 3.97
C LYS A 135 -5.62 8.81 3.89
N ASP A 136 -4.81 8.92 4.94
CA ASP A 136 -3.69 9.85 4.99
C ASP A 136 -2.53 9.36 4.11
N PHE A 137 -2.30 8.05 4.08
CA PHE A 137 -1.31 7.45 3.21
C PHE A 137 -1.65 7.64 1.73
N PHE A 138 -2.89 7.42 1.34
CA PHE A 138 -3.38 7.53 -0.03
C PHE A 138 -3.55 8.99 -0.50
N ARG A 139 -3.50 9.98 0.38
CA ARG A 139 -3.56 11.41 0.04
C ARG A 139 -2.24 12.00 -0.42
N ASP A 140 -1.12 11.37 -0.12
CA ASP A 140 0.22 11.90 -0.42
C ASP A 140 0.45 12.11 -1.93
N TYR A 141 -0.41 11.56 -2.78
CA TYR A 141 -0.31 11.62 -4.23
C TYR A 141 -1.60 12.01 -4.91
N GLU A 142 -2.24 13.08 -4.46
CA GLU A 142 -3.56 13.55 -4.98
C GLU A 142 -3.61 13.70 -6.51
N LYS A 143 -2.47 13.88 -7.16
CA LYS A 143 -2.38 14.07 -8.62
C LYS A 143 -2.05 12.79 -9.39
N LEU A 144 -1.70 11.72 -8.71
CA LEU A 144 -1.44 10.43 -9.34
C LEU A 144 -2.69 9.56 -9.27
N TYR A 145 -2.83 8.67 -10.26
CA TYR A 145 -3.86 7.65 -10.16
C TYR A 145 -3.54 6.70 -9.01
N SER A 146 -4.48 6.59 -8.12
CA SER A 146 -4.43 5.69 -6.97
C SER A 146 -5.77 5.00 -6.78
N ARG A 147 -5.73 3.69 -6.59
CA ARG A 147 -6.90 2.90 -6.25
C ARG A 147 -6.58 1.90 -5.18
N VAL A 148 -7.32 1.99 -4.09
CA VAL A 148 -7.25 1.07 -2.96
C VAL A 148 -8.21 -0.09 -3.18
N PHE A 149 -7.76 -1.29 -2.87
CA PHE A 149 -8.55 -2.52 -2.95
C PHE A 149 -8.14 -3.51 -1.85
N PRO A 150 -9.07 -4.35 -1.37
CA PRO A 150 -8.75 -5.37 -0.39
C PRO A 150 -8.17 -6.63 -1.04
N ILE A 151 -7.22 -7.24 -0.34
CA ILE A 151 -6.84 -8.64 -0.50
C ILE A 151 -7.37 -9.39 0.73
N PHE A 152 -8.27 -10.33 0.52
CA PHE A 152 -8.88 -11.12 1.58
C PHE A 152 -8.16 -12.45 1.76
N ASP A 153 -8.07 -12.92 3.02
CA ASP A 153 -7.69 -14.30 3.27
C ASP A 153 -8.76 -15.25 2.73
N ARG A 154 -8.32 -16.34 2.10
CA ARG A 154 -9.20 -17.46 1.85
C ARG A 154 -9.49 -18.11 3.20
N THR A 155 -10.70 -17.96 3.70
CA THR A 155 -11.17 -18.79 4.81
C THR A 155 -11.34 -20.21 4.26
N ASP A 156 -10.64 -21.18 4.87
CA ASP A 156 -10.87 -22.60 4.60
C ASP A 156 -12.30 -22.94 5.00
N VAL A 157 -13.21 -22.87 4.05
CA VAL A 157 -14.67 -23.14 4.27
C VAL A 157 -14.95 -24.63 4.33
N SER A 158 -13.99 -25.49 4.10
CA SER A 158 -14.16 -26.93 4.24
C SER A 158 -12.86 -27.54 4.77
N GLY A 159 -12.99 -28.41 5.77
CA GLY A 159 -11.90 -29.13 6.41
C GLY A 159 -11.05 -30.07 5.52
N ASP A 160 -11.03 -29.82 4.23
CA ASP A 160 -10.09 -30.39 3.30
C ASP A 160 -8.95 -29.39 3.11
N SER A 161 -7.86 -29.66 3.81
CA SER A 161 -6.59 -29.00 3.59
C SER A 161 -6.20 -29.19 2.11
N ILE A 162 -6.31 -28.12 1.33
CA ILE A 162 -5.62 -28.08 0.02
C ILE A 162 -4.14 -28.22 0.35
N PRO A 163 -3.45 -29.30 -0.09
CA PRO A 163 -2.06 -29.46 0.19
C PRO A 163 -1.33 -28.26 -0.41
N HIS A 164 -0.80 -27.40 0.44
CA HIS A 164 0.17 -26.41 -0.01
C HIS A 164 1.36 -27.20 -0.57
N VAL A 165 1.50 -27.17 -1.87
CA VAL A 165 2.75 -27.59 -2.50
C VAL A 165 3.78 -26.59 -1.98
N ALA A 166 4.55 -27.01 -1.00
CA ALA A 166 5.70 -26.26 -0.56
C ALA A 166 6.64 -26.15 -1.78
N VAL A 167 6.60 -25.04 -2.46
CA VAL A 167 7.63 -24.67 -3.42
C VAL A 167 8.88 -24.56 -2.57
N LYS A 168 9.84 -25.46 -2.77
CA LYS A 168 11.16 -25.35 -2.15
C LYS A 168 11.73 -24.02 -2.57
N ASP A 169 11.84 -23.08 -1.62
CA ASP A 169 12.56 -21.84 -1.81
C ASP A 169 13.97 -22.17 -2.29
N GLU A 170 14.27 -21.84 -3.54
CA GLU A 170 15.66 -21.66 -3.94
C GLU A 170 16.24 -20.58 -3.04
N LYS A 171 17.38 -20.86 -2.46
CA LYS A 171 18.12 -20.05 -1.51
C LYS A 171 18.00 -18.56 -1.82
N THR A 172 17.07 -17.90 -1.16
CA THR A 172 17.01 -16.44 -1.13
C THR A 172 18.17 -16.00 -0.23
N GLU A 173 19.11 -15.28 -0.83
CA GLU A 173 20.13 -14.55 -0.08
C GLU A 173 19.45 -13.80 1.07
N GLU A 174 20.01 -13.94 2.27
CA GLU A 174 19.53 -13.24 3.49
C GLU A 174 19.54 -11.73 3.23
N ARG A 175 18.45 -11.22 2.67
CA ARG A 175 18.16 -9.79 2.75
C ARG A 175 17.74 -9.54 4.18
N GLU A 176 18.43 -8.64 4.88
CA GLU A 176 17.97 -8.10 6.16
C GLU A 176 16.55 -7.57 5.97
N SER A 177 15.58 -8.44 6.21
CA SER A 177 14.17 -8.07 6.12
C SER A 177 13.81 -7.35 7.42
N VAL A 178 13.69 -6.03 7.36
CA VAL A 178 13.08 -5.30 8.48
C VAL A 178 11.67 -5.83 8.62
N THR A 179 11.43 -6.55 9.70
CA THR A 179 10.13 -7.14 9.99
C THR A 179 9.31 -6.13 10.78
N ASN A 180 8.19 -5.73 10.22
CA ASN A 180 7.21 -4.94 10.94
C ASN A 180 6.26 -5.86 11.71
N VAL A 181 6.01 -5.55 13.00
CA VAL A 181 5.10 -6.32 13.84
C VAL A 181 3.96 -5.42 14.30
N VAL A 182 2.75 -5.80 13.97
CA VAL A 182 1.53 -5.09 14.39
C VAL A 182 0.85 -5.89 15.50
N PHE A 183 0.40 -5.18 16.54
CA PHE A 183 -0.24 -5.78 17.70
C PHE A 183 -1.72 -5.42 17.77
N TYR A 184 -2.54 -6.39 18.11
CA TYR A 184 -3.99 -6.28 18.23
C TYR A 184 -4.42 -6.74 19.63
N PRO A 185 -4.51 -5.82 20.61
CA PRO A 185 -5.01 -6.14 21.94
C PRO A 185 -6.48 -6.55 21.89
N GLU A 186 -6.86 -7.57 22.63
CA GLU A 186 -8.26 -7.94 22.84
C GLU A 186 -9.04 -6.76 23.44
N GLY A 187 -10.16 -6.38 22.81
CA GLY A 187 -10.90 -5.18 23.16
C GLY A 187 -10.39 -3.87 22.54
N GLY A 188 -9.38 -3.95 21.65
CA GLY A 188 -8.89 -2.82 20.84
C GLY A 188 -7.94 -1.86 21.57
N ALA A 189 -7.80 -1.94 22.89
CA ALA A 189 -6.92 -1.07 23.64
C ALA A 189 -6.11 -1.83 24.69
N TRP A 190 -4.85 -1.43 24.85
CA TRP A 190 -4.00 -1.92 25.92
C TRP A 190 -4.43 -1.31 27.27
N VAL A 191 -4.82 -2.17 28.23
CA VAL A 191 -5.24 -1.74 29.58
C VAL A 191 -4.21 -2.20 30.61
N GLN A 192 -3.59 -1.23 31.30
CA GLN A 192 -2.61 -1.52 32.34
C GLN A 192 -3.27 -2.20 33.56
N GLY A 193 -2.57 -3.16 34.13
CA GLY A 193 -3.04 -3.91 35.29
C GLY A 193 -4.00 -5.07 34.99
N VAL A 194 -4.48 -5.16 33.75
CA VAL A 194 -5.36 -6.25 33.29
C VAL A 194 -4.58 -7.25 32.46
N ARG A 195 -4.82 -8.54 32.68
CA ARG A 195 -4.30 -9.58 31.80
C ARG A 195 -5.10 -9.59 30.52
N GLN A 196 -4.45 -9.35 29.40
CA GLN A 196 -5.08 -9.29 28.08
C GLN A 196 -4.38 -10.25 27.13
N ARG A 197 -5.17 -10.78 26.19
CA ARG A 197 -4.66 -11.50 25.05
C ARG A 197 -4.32 -10.52 23.94
N ILE A 198 -3.13 -10.68 23.35
CA ILE A 198 -2.65 -9.86 22.27
C ILE A 198 -2.39 -10.77 21.07
N ALA A 199 -3.08 -10.50 19.98
CA ALA A 199 -2.70 -11.04 18.70
C ALA A 199 -1.60 -10.17 18.09
N PHE A 200 -0.71 -10.77 17.32
CA PHE A 200 0.26 -10.04 16.52
C PHE A 200 0.36 -10.61 15.12
N GLU A 201 0.83 -9.79 14.22
CA GLU A 201 1.13 -10.16 12.85
C GLU A 201 2.50 -9.58 12.47
N ALA A 202 3.40 -10.44 12.01
CA ALA A 202 4.72 -10.07 11.54
C ALA A 202 4.73 -10.04 10.00
N ARG A 203 5.23 -8.93 9.44
CA ARG A 203 5.29 -8.68 8.00
C ARG A 203 6.68 -8.19 7.60
N GLY A 204 7.13 -8.65 6.45
CA GLY A 204 8.31 -8.08 5.80
C GLY A 204 8.02 -6.75 5.13
N ASN A 205 9.05 -6.01 4.76
CA ASN A 205 8.92 -4.75 4.01
C ASN A 205 8.34 -4.95 2.61
N ASP A 206 8.38 -6.17 2.11
CA ASP A 206 7.80 -6.59 0.83
C ASP A 206 6.30 -6.93 0.92
N GLY A 207 5.67 -6.72 2.08
CA GLY A 207 4.28 -7.06 2.35
C GLY A 207 4.00 -8.54 2.60
N ARG A 208 5.03 -9.39 2.56
CA ARG A 208 4.90 -10.83 2.83
C ARG A 208 4.84 -11.11 4.31
N HIS A 209 4.20 -12.21 4.68
CA HIS A 209 4.21 -12.70 6.04
C HIS A 209 5.63 -13.10 6.46
N ALA A 210 6.06 -12.62 7.61
CA ALA A 210 7.34 -13.01 8.19
C ALA A 210 7.13 -14.17 9.18
N SER A 211 7.87 -15.25 8.98
CA SER A 211 7.91 -16.38 9.93
C SER A 211 9.07 -16.21 10.89
N GLY A 212 8.84 -16.46 12.19
CA GLY A 212 9.87 -16.30 13.19
C GLY A 212 9.35 -16.48 14.61
N THR A 213 10.07 -15.94 15.58
CA THR A 213 9.68 -15.96 16.98
C THR A 213 9.65 -14.54 17.52
N LEU A 214 8.48 -14.10 17.99
CA LEU A 214 8.33 -12.85 18.72
C LEU A 214 8.90 -13.03 20.13
N SER A 215 9.81 -12.15 20.52
CA SER A 215 10.30 -12.04 21.89
C SER A 215 9.92 -10.65 22.44
N VAL A 216 9.18 -10.63 23.53
CA VAL A 216 8.75 -9.41 24.21
C VAL A 216 9.60 -9.21 25.45
N PHE A 217 10.20 -8.06 25.58
CA PHE A 217 11.06 -7.70 26.71
C PHE A 217 10.46 -6.53 27.49
N ASP A 218 10.72 -6.48 28.78
CA ASP A 218 10.43 -5.30 29.59
C ASP A 218 11.54 -4.23 29.47
N GLU A 219 11.36 -3.10 30.11
CA GLU A 219 12.32 -1.98 30.13
C GLU A 219 13.70 -2.36 30.73
N ASN A 220 13.77 -3.44 31.49
CA ASN A 220 15.00 -3.98 32.07
C ASN A 220 15.62 -5.10 31.22
N ASN A 221 15.16 -5.24 30.00
CA ASN A 221 15.60 -6.28 29.06
C ASN A 221 15.33 -7.72 29.54
N ARG A 222 14.31 -7.90 30.40
CA ARG A 222 13.86 -9.24 30.82
C ARG A 222 12.84 -9.77 29.83
N LEU A 223 13.01 -11.01 29.44
CA LEU A 223 12.06 -11.70 28.56
C LEU A 223 10.72 -11.91 29.28
N VAL A 224 9.64 -11.33 28.75
CA VAL A 224 8.28 -11.43 29.29
C VAL A 224 7.46 -12.48 28.53
N ALA A 225 7.63 -12.56 27.22
CA ALA A 225 6.96 -13.55 26.40
C ALA A 225 7.84 -13.97 25.22
N ARG A 226 7.71 -15.22 24.80
CA ARG A 226 8.35 -15.74 23.59
C ARG A 226 7.36 -16.62 22.85
N VAL A 227 6.99 -16.20 21.64
CA VAL A 227 5.89 -16.81 20.89
C VAL A 227 6.31 -17.01 19.44
N PRO A 228 6.28 -18.23 18.93
CA PRO A 228 6.50 -18.46 17.50
C PRO A 228 5.32 -17.93 16.69
N THR A 229 5.60 -17.44 15.49
CA THR A 229 4.54 -17.23 14.51
C THR A 229 3.95 -18.58 14.11
N THR A 230 2.65 -18.63 13.96
CA THR A 230 1.93 -19.83 13.53
C THR A 230 1.50 -19.68 12.08
N HIS A 231 0.24 -19.33 11.85
CA HIS A 231 -0.32 -19.20 10.51
C HIS A 231 -0.01 -17.81 9.93
N ARG A 232 0.69 -17.76 8.80
CA ARG A 232 0.95 -16.52 8.03
C ARG A 232 1.48 -15.37 8.89
N GLY A 233 2.54 -15.61 9.63
CA GLY A 233 3.18 -14.58 10.45
C GLY A 233 2.40 -14.15 11.70
N LYS A 234 1.28 -14.79 12.01
CA LYS A 234 0.42 -14.44 13.14
C LYS A 234 0.75 -15.24 14.38
N GLY A 235 0.45 -14.69 15.54
CA GLY A 235 0.58 -15.36 16.82
C GLY A 235 -0.24 -14.70 17.91
N LEU A 236 -0.33 -15.36 19.07
CA LEU A 236 -1.10 -14.92 20.22
C LEU A 236 -0.28 -15.07 21.49
N PHE A 237 -0.34 -14.11 22.38
CA PHE A 237 0.21 -14.22 23.73
C PHE A 237 -0.63 -13.48 24.75
N ASP A 238 -0.55 -13.92 26.00
CA ASP A 238 -1.21 -13.27 27.13
C ASP A 238 -0.17 -12.47 27.90
N ILE A 239 -0.47 -11.22 28.23
CA ILE A 239 0.39 -10.36 29.03
C ILE A 239 -0.44 -9.52 30.01
N LYS A 240 0.12 -9.29 31.19
CA LYS A 240 -0.41 -8.32 32.14
C LYS A 240 0.55 -7.14 32.20
N GLY A 241 0.15 -6.02 31.58
CA GLY A 241 0.94 -4.81 31.62
C GLY A 241 0.95 -4.19 33.00
N GLU A 242 2.13 -3.92 33.56
CA GLU A 242 2.26 -3.22 34.81
C GLU A 242 2.21 -1.70 34.58
N ARG A 243 1.65 -0.97 35.56
CA ARG A 243 1.49 0.47 35.45
C ARG A 243 2.85 1.17 35.37
N GLY A 244 3.02 2.00 34.33
CA GLY A 244 4.25 2.77 34.12
C GLY A 244 5.41 2.00 33.47
N ARG A 245 5.25 0.71 33.17
CA ARG A 245 6.27 -0.08 32.46
C ARG A 245 6.12 -0.06 30.95
N LYS A 246 7.26 -0.14 30.26
CA LYS A 246 7.36 -0.31 28.79
C LYS A 246 7.69 -1.77 28.46
N TYR A 247 7.20 -2.21 27.31
CA TYR A 247 7.45 -3.55 26.76
C TYR A 247 7.82 -3.44 25.30
#